data_e656e1741a585ee899020f06317d8248
#
_entry.id   e656e1741a585ee899020f06317d8248
#
_cell.length_a   1.000
_cell.length_b   1.000
_cell.length_c   1.000
_cell.angle_alpha   90.00
_cell.angle_beta   90.00
_cell.angle_gamma   90.00
#
_symmetry.space_group_name_H-M   'P 1'
#
loop_
_entity.id
_entity.type
_entity.pdbx_description
1 polymer ?
#
loop_
_entity_poly.entity_id
_entity_poly.type
_entity_poly.pdbx_seq_one_letter_code
_entity_poly.pdbx_strand_id
1 'polypeptide(L)'
;MYKRQVVGSAIAREMSRYRLKIGVLEKNLDVCYETSGRNSGVVHGGFAYDTGSLKARLCVEGNQFMGQLAEELDFKFIRCGKVLVGNTAEDMETLKRTIRQGEENGAAGLELIGKERLHQLVPAVVGEFAMFSANSGIVDPFNYTIALAENAHANGAAYYFDHEVTGIRRDSEGIYILTTPKGEFHTRWVVNSAGLGCGNISDMLGICGYKVIGSKGDYIILDKRTGHLLPMPVYPVPSNTYMGIHVTNTTDGNVIIGPNAEMVTDFTYYGVPQENMDYLAKSASDLWPCIHKKDYIRNYSGILPKWVDEEGVIQDFKIEIRDDIAPRAINLVGIESPGLTAAVPIARYAISLMEEREKLTPNPGFNPVRKGIPRFAEMTKEEQEQMIRQNPDYGQVICRCEKVTRAEILAAIHNPLGVDTMAGVKYRTRSMMGRCQGGYCQMRIAQMIEDELEKRVTEVRYARKDSQMFFGRVREEA
;
A
#
# COMPACT_ATOMS: atom_id res chain seq x y z
N MET A 1 -14.83 4.03 10.75
CA MET A 1 -14.22 3.22 9.67
C MET A 1 -13.19 2.29 10.26
N TYR A 2 -13.34 0.98 10.12
CA TYR A 2 -12.29 0.00 10.47
C TYR A 2 -11.49 -0.33 9.20
N LYS A 3 -10.14 -0.52 9.25
CA LYS A 3 -9.32 -0.04 8.15
C LYS A 3 -8.47 -1.10 7.44
N ARG A 4 -8.62 -1.22 6.10
CA ARG A 4 -7.50 -1.48 5.16
C ARG A 4 -6.96 -0.10 4.73
N GLN A 5 -5.70 0.19 5.04
CA GLN A 5 -5.17 1.54 5.17
C GLN A 5 -5.27 2.40 3.91
N VAL A 6 -4.89 1.90 2.73
CA VAL A 6 -5.02 2.67 1.49
C VAL A 6 -6.49 2.92 1.11
N VAL A 7 -7.32 1.87 1.12
CA VAL A 7 -8.75 1.98 0.74
C VAL A 7 -9.52 2.81 1.76
N GLY A 8 -9.33 2.56 3.07
CA GLY A 8 -9.96 3.36 4.11
C GLY A 8 -9.56 4.83 4.08
N SER A 9 -8.29 5.15 3.78
CA SER A 9 -7.85 6.54 3.61
C SER A 9 -8.42 7.17 2.36
N ALA A 10 -8.54 6.41 1.26
CA ALA A 10 -9.22 6.87 0.05
C ALA A 10 -10.69 7.18 0.31
N ILE A 11 -11.41 6.30 1.04
CA ILE A 11 -12.81 6.53 1.42
C ILE A 11 -12.93 7.78 2.31
N ALA A 12 -12.07 7.94 3.31
CA ALA A 12 -12.07 9.12 4.17
C ALA A 12 -11.84 10.41 3.37
N ARG A 13 -10.88 10.39 2.42
CA ARG A 13 -10.62 11.52 1.53
C ARG A 13 -11.82 11.85 0.62
N GLU A 14 -12.36 10.86 -0.06
CA GLU A 14 -13.49 11.10 -0.96
C GLU A 14 -14.76 11.50 -0.19
N MET A 15 -15.00 10.96 1.02
CA MET A 15 -16.09 11.40 1.90
C MET A 15 -15.89 12.84 2.39
N SER A 16 -14.66 13.33 2.57
CA SER A 16 -14.41 14.71 3.01
C SER A 16 -14.74 15.77 1.94
N ARG A 17 -15.06 15.35 0.70
CA ARG A 17 -15.69 16.19 -0.34
C ARG A 17 -17.11 16.62 0.01
N TYR A 18 -17.69 16.03 1.05
CA TYR A 18 -19.03 16.30 1.54
C TYR A 18 -18.99 16.81 2.98
N ARG A 19 -20.03 17.51 3.40
CA ARG A 19 -20.17 18.01 4.78
C ARG A 19 -20.50 16.90 5.75
N LEU A 20 -19.55 16.01 6.01
CA LEU A 20 -19.65 14.87 6.90
C LEU A 20 -18.66 15.00 8.06
N LYS A 21 -19.05 14.53 9.25
CA LYS A 21 -18.09 14.26 10.34
C LYS A 21 -17.53 12.86 10.14
N ILE A 22 -16.24 12.75 9.87
CA ILE A 22 -15.59 11.50 9.54
C ILE A 22 -14.61 11.12 10.64
N GLY A 23 -14.82 9.95 11.26
CA GLY A 23 -13.89 9.33 12.19
C GLY A 23 -13.27 8.06 11.56
N VAL A 24 -11.97 7.93 11.63
CA VAL A 24 -11.22 6.77 11.15
C VAL A 24 -10.58 6.08 12.33
N LEU A 25 -11.05 4.85 12.65
CA LEU A 25 -10.50 4.03 13.73
C LEU A 25 -9.45 3.06 13.15
N GLU A 26 -8.22 3.09 13.63
CA GLU A 26 -7.12 2.22 13.22
C GLU A 26 -6.53 1.51 14.43
N LYS A 27 -6.42 0.18 14.37
CA LYS A 27 -5.83 -0.63 15.45
C LYS A 27 -4.34 -0.41 15.64
N ASN A 28 -3.64 -0.06 14.56
CA ASN A 28 -2.21 0.21 14.58
C ASN A 28 -1.90 1.65 15.00
N LEU A 29 -0.62 1.93 15.24
CA LEU A 29 -0.12 3.25 15.64
C LEU A 29 0.05 4.22 14.47
N ASP A 30 -0.11 3.78 13.23
CA ASP A 30 -0.05 4.59 12.01
C ASP A 30 -0.79 3.91 10.87
N VAL A 31 -0.93 4.61 9.76
CA VAL A 31 -1.33 4.05 8.46
C VAL A 31 -0.18 3.25 7.84
N CYS A 32 -0.50 2.36 6.90
CA CYS A 32 0.48 1.61 6.10
C CYS A 32 1.27 0.51 6.85
N TYR A 33 0.83 0.06 8.02
CA TYR A 33 1.52 -0.96 8.82
C TYR A 33 1.15 -2.41 8.47
N GLU A 34 0.09 -2.59 7.67
CA GLU A 34 -0.39 -3.91 7.21
C GLU A 34 -0.19 -4.07 5.68
N THR A 35 -1.10 -4.75 5.00
CA THR A 35 -1.04 -5.09 3.57
C THR A 35 -0.70 -3.89 2.66
N SER A 36 -1.16 -2.67 2.98
CA SER A 36 -0.90 -1.47 2.16
C SER A 36 0.58 -1.09 2.08
N GLY A 37 1.38 -1.39 3.12
CA GLY A 37 2.84 -1.19 3.13
C GLY A 37 3.65 -2.47 2.84
N ARG A 38 2.99 -3.57 2.47
CA ARG A 38 3.60 -4.89 2.30
C ARG A 38 3.23 -5.53 0.96
N ASN A 39 3.47 -4.80 -0.12
CA ASN A 39 3.18 -5.19 -1.50
C ASN A 39 4.31 -4.75 -2.42
N SER A 40 4.22 -5.05 -3.72
CA SER A 40 5.24 -4.70 -4.71
C SER A 40 5.09 -3.28 -5.29
N GLY A 41 4.06 -2.51 -4.92
CA GLY A 41 3.84 -1.16 -5.43
C GLY A 41 3.44 -1.07 -6.90
N VAL A 42 2.98 -2.16 -7.52
CA VAL A 42 2.58 -2.16 -8.92
C VAL A 42 1.20 -1.54 -9.11
N VAL A 43 1.12 -0.60 -10.04
CA VAL A 43 -0.12 -0.05 -10.57
C VAL A 43 -0.53 -0.87 -11.78
N HIS A 44 -1.57 -1.68 -11.60
CA HIS A 44 -2.02 -2.65 -12.60
C HIS A 44 -2.85 -1.99 -13.70
N GLY A 45 -2.75 -2.53 -14.94
CA GLY A 45 -3.50 -2.05 -16.10
C GLY A 45 -4.96 -2.54 -16.18
N GLY A 46 -5.37 -3.51 -15.34
CA GLY A 46 -6.74 -4.04 -15.32
C GLY A 46 -7.01 -5.22 -16.24
N PHE A 47 -6.03 -5.66 -17.03
CA PHE A 47 -6.18 -6.68 -18.07
C PHE A 47 -6.31 -8.14 -17.56
N ALA A 48 -5.86 -8.43 -16.33
CA ALA A 48 -5.73 -9.79 -15.82
C ALA A 48 -6.89 -10.23 -14.92
N TYR A 49 -7.98 -9.48 -14.88
CA TYR A 49 -9.15 -9.78 -14.04
C TYR A 49 -10.35 -10.17 -14.91
N ASP A 50 -11.23 -11.00 -14.37
CA ASP A 50 -12.40 -11.50 -15.08
C ASP A 50 -13.27 -10.36 -15.62
N THR A 51 -13.67 -10.45 -16.87
CA THR A 51 -14.50 -9.45 -17.53
C THR A 51 -15.82 -9.26 -16.78
N GLY A 52 -16.17 -8.00 -16.53
CA GLY A 52 -17.36 -7.63 -15.77
C GLY A 52 -17.18 -7.62 -14.23
N SER A 53 -16.04 -8.08 -13.70
CA SER A 53 -15.77 -8.05 -12.27
C SER A 53 -15.54 -6.63 -11.74
N LEU A 54 -15.77 -6.41 -10.43
CA LEU A 54 -15.40 -5.17 -9.77
C LEU A 54 -13.89 -4.95 -9.80
N LYS A 55 -13.09 -6.01 -9.68
CA LYS A 55 -11.62 -5.95 -9.79
C LYS A 55 -11.20 -5.34 -11.13
N ALA A 56 -11.77 -5.81 -12.25
CA ALA A 56 -11.44 -5.31 -13.59
C ALA A 56 -11.83 -3.84 -13.73
N ARG A 57 -13.10 -3.52 -13.50
CA ARG A 57 -13.64 -2.16 -13.66
C ARG A 57 -12.91 -1.13 -12.83
N LEU A 58 -12.81 -1.36 -11.51
CA LEU A 58 -12.23 -0.39 -10.59
C LEU A 58 -10.70 -0.30 -10.74
N CYS A 59 -10.03 -1.35 -11.24
CA CYS A 59 -8.61 -1.31 -11.57
C CYS A 59 -8.33 -0.42 -12.79
N VAL A 60 -9.09 -0.59 -13.87
CA VAL A 60 -8.93 0.23 -15.09
C VAL A 60 -9.16 1.70 -14.77
N GLU A 61 -10.24 2.02 -14.06
CA GLU A 61 -10.54 3.40 -13.63
C GLU A 61 -9.40 3.96 -12.76
N GLY A 62 -8.93 3.19 -11.76
CA GLY A 62 -7.85 3.63 -10.87
C GLY A 62 -6.51 3.83 -11.58
N ASN A 63 -6.20 3.01 -12.57
CA ASN A 63 -5.00 3.16 -13.39
C ASN A 63 -5.02 4.48 -14.19
N GLN A 64 -6.15 4.79 -14.81
CA GLN A 64 -6.32 6.03 -15.60
C GLN A 64 -6.14 7.28 -14.73
N PHE A 65 -6.64 7.25 -13.52
CA PHE A 65 -6.65 8.38 -12.61
C PHE A 65 -5.35 8.55 -11.79
N MET A 66 -4.49 7.52 -11.72
CA MET A 66 -3.33 7.47 -10.82
C MET A 66 -2.34 8.63 -11.03
N GLY A 67 -2.09 9.04 -12.27
CA GLY A 67 -1.16 10.15 -12.57
C GLY A 67 -1.63 11.47 -11.98
N GLN A 68 -2.89 11.85 -12.23
CA GLN A 68 -3.49 13.06 -11.65
C GLN A 68 -3.47 13.02 -10.12
N LEU A 69 -3.80 11.87 -9.54
CA LEU A 69 -3.81 11.71 -8.09
C LEU A 69 -2.41 11.86 -7.48
N ALA A 70 -1.37 11.39 -8.17
CA ALA A 70 0.00 11.53 -7.75
C ALA A 70 0.47 13.00 -7.73
N GLU A 71 0.04 13.78 -8.73
CA GLU A 71 0.29 15.23 -8.78
C GLU A 71 -0.48 16.00 -7.70
N GLU A 72 -1.78 15.70 -7.51
CA GLU A 72 -2.61 16.34 -6.47
C GLU A 72 -2.06 16.10 -5.06
N LEU A 73 -1.56 14.90 -4.79
CA LEU A 73 -1.19 14.46 -3.44
C LEU A 73 0.33 14.40 -3.20
N ASP A 74 1.14 14.74 -4.19
CA ASP A 74 2.60 14.78 -4.11
C ASP A 74 3.20 13.46 -3.56
N PHE A 75 2.94 12.37 -4.30
CA PHE A 75 3.59 11.07 -4.08
C PHE A 75 4.19 10.52 -5.37
N LYS A 76 5.20 9.66 -5.27
CA LYS A 76 5.86 9.09 -6.44
C LYS A 76 5.00 8.06 -7.16
N PHE A 77 4.76 8.29 -8.44
CA PHE A 77 4.20 7.35 -9.40
C PHE A 77 5.02 7.41 -10.69
N ILE A 78 5.37 6.26 -11.25
CA ILE A 78 6.08 6.15 -12.53
C ILE A 78 5.29 5.23 -13.45
N ARG A 79 4.80 5.76 -14.57
CA ARG A 79 4.16 4.98 -15.63
C ARG A 79 5.25 4.39 -16.53
N CYS A 80 5.93 3.35 -16.05
CA CYS A 80 7.05 2.73 -16.74
C CYS A 80 6.64 1.57 -17.66
N GLY A 81 5.38 1.18 -17.68
CA GLY A 81 4.93 -0.03 -18.34
C GLY A 81 5.19 -1.29 -17.51
N LYS A 82 4.86 -2.45 -18.10
CA LYS A 82 5.10 -3.79 -17.58
C LYS A 82 5.13 -4.79 -18.72
N VAL A 83 5.97 -5.84 -18.62
CA VAL A 83 5.98 -6.96 -19.56
C VAL A 83 5.59 -8.27 -18.88
N LEU A 84 4.81 -9.09 -19.61
CA LEU A 84 4.55 -10.50 -19.31
C LEU A 84 5.29 -11.32 -20.33
N VAL A 85 6.31 -12.07 -19.92
CA VAL A 85 7.31 -12.69 -20.79
C VAL A 85 6.97 -14.16 -21.02
N GLY A 86 6.97 -14.56 -22.28
CA GLY A 86 6.72 -15.92 -22.71
C GLY A 86 7.85 -16.51 -23.58
N ASN A 87 7.89 -17.85 -23.59
CA ASN A 87 8.92 -18.62 -24.30
C ASN A 87 8.32 -19.76 -25.16
N THR A 88 7.09 -20.15 -24.92
CA THR A 88 6.44 -21.31 -25.55
C THR A 88 5.23 -20.91 -26.39
N ALA A 89 4.78 -21.79 -27.28
CA ALA A 89 3.55 -21.58 -28.06
C ALA A 89 2.31 -21.46 -27.15
N GLU A 90 2.28 -22.16 -26.02
CA GLU A 90 1.20 -22.07 -25.03
C GLU A 90 1.20 -20.69 -24.33
N ASP A 91 2.39 -20.16 -24.00
CA ASP A 91 2.54 -18.80 -23.49
C ASP A 91 1.99 -17.76 -24.48
N MET A 92 2.28 -17.93 -25.78
CA MET A 92 1.80 -17.04 -26.82
C MET A 92 0.26 -16.99 -26.86
N GLU A 93 -0.41 -18.15 -26.81
CA GLU A 93 -1.87 -18.20 -26.82
C GLU A 93 -2.46 -17.61 -25.52
N THR A 94 -1.79 -17.83 -24.39
CA THR A 94 -2.19 -17.24 -23.10
C THR A 94 -2.08 -15.72 -23.14
N LEU A 95 -0.99 -15.16 -23.68
CA LEU A 95 -0.84 -13.71 -23.82
C LEU A 95 -1.88 -13.11 -24.77
N LYS A 96 -2.17 -13.74 -25.91
CA LYS A 96 -3.22 -13.28 -26.82
C LYS A 96 -4.59 -13.27 -26.15
N ARG A 97 -4.90 -14.29 -25.35
CA ARG A 97 -6.15 -14.35 -24.56
C ARG A 97 -6.20 -13.23 -23.54
N THR A 98 -5.08 -12.98 -22.83
CA THR A 98 -4.96 -11.92 -21.82
C THR A 98 -5.13 -10.53 -22.46
N ILE A 99 -4.61 -10.31 -23.67
CA ILE A 99 -4.81 -9.05 -24.40
C ILE A 99 -6.30 -8.85 -24.71
N ARG A 100 -6.98 -9.85 -25.30
CA ARG A 100 -8.42 -9.76 -25.60
C ARG A 100 -9.25 -9.48 -24.36
N GLN A 101 -9.01 -10.21 -23.27
CA GLN A 101 -9.66 -9.96 -21.98
C GLN A 101 -9.40 -8.54 -21.47
N GLY A 102 -8.18 -8.05 -21.62
CA GLY A 102 -7.82 -6.69 -21.24
C GLY A 102 -8.56 -5.62 -22.05
N GLU A 103 -8.69 -5.82 -23.38
CA GLU A 103 -9.46 -4.94 -24.25
C GLU A 103 -10.95 -4.93 -23.88
N GLU A 104 -11.53 -6.10 -23.59
CA GLU A 104 -12.91 -6.23 -23.10
C GLU A 104 -13.11 -5.50 -21.76
N ASN A 105 -12.09 -5.48 -20.90
CA ASN A 105 -12.10 -4.76 -19.63
C ASN A 105 -11.91 -3.24 -19.80
N GLY A 106 -11.57 -2.76 -21.00
CA GLY A 106 -11.25 -1.35 -21.27
C GLY A 106 -9.81 -0.96 -20.90
N ALA A 107 -8.93 -1.95 -20.70
CA ALA A 107 -7.50 -1.68 -20.49
C ALA A 107 -6.85 -1.28 -21.83
N ALA A 108 -6.21 -0.10 -21.84
CA ALA A 108 -5.55 0.42 -23.03
C ALA A 108 -4.03 0.17 -23.00
N GLY A 109 -3.39 0.24 -24.18
CA GLY A 109 -1.94 0.16 -24.31
C GLY A 109 -1.39 -1.24 -24.09
N LEU A 110 -2.12 -2.28 -24.55
CA LEU A 110 -1.68 -3.67 -24.56
C LEU A 110 -1.15 -4.02 -25.95
N GLU A 111 0.05 -4.57 -26.01
CA GLU A 111 0.73 -4.92 -27.25
C GLU A 111 1.45 -6.25 -27.11
N LEU A 112 1.33 -7.13 -28.12
CA LEU A 112 2.18 -8.32 -28.24
C LEU A 112 3.48 -7.93 -28.95
N ILE A 113 4.61 -8.09 -28.27
CA ILE A 113 5.94 -7.69 -28.78
C ILE A 113 6.85 -8.91 -28.96
N GLY A 114 7.67 -8.87 -30.00
CA GLY A 114 8.69 -9.89 -30.25
C GLY A 114 9.98 -9.66 -29.44
N LYS A 115 10.91 -10.59 -29.58
CA LYS A 115 12.17 -10.66 -28.83
C LYS A 115 12.99 -9.37 -28.91
N GLU A 116 13.17 -8.83 -30.12
CA GLU A 116 13.97 -7.60 -30.32
C GLU A 116 13.41 -6.42 -29.51
N ARG A 117 12.10 -6.17 -29.60
CA ARG A 117 11.44 -5.10 -28.84
C ARG A 117 11.47 -5.34 -27.33
N LEU A 118 11.30 -6.61 -26.90
CA LEU A 118 11.41 -6.99 -25.51
C LEU A 118 12.79 -6.64 -24.93
N HIS A 119 13.88 -7.01 -25.65
CA HIS A 119 15.25 -6.70 -25.21
C HIS A 119 15.63 -5.22 -25.31
N GLN A 120 14.96 -4.44 -26.18
CA GLN A 120 15.10 -2.97 -26.17
C GLN A 120 14.48 -2.38 -24.88
N LEU A 121 13.32 -2.91 -24.44
CA LEU A 121 12.64 -2.43 -23.23
C LEU A 121 13.29 -2.93 -21.94
N VAL A 122 13.72 -4.20 -21.91
CA VAL A 122 14.36 -4.84 -20.74
C VAL A 122 15.57 -5.66 -21.20
N PRO A 123 16.75 -5.06 -21.30
CA PRO A 123 17.91 -5.70 -21.94
C PRO A 123 18.35 -7.04 -21.34
N ALA A 124 18.17 -7.22 -20.03
CA ALA A 124 18.62 -8.40 -19.30
C ALA A 124 17.55 -9.48 -19.09
N VAL A 125 16.37 -9.33 -19.69
CA VAL A 125 15.28 -10.31 -19.54
C VAL A 125 15.57 -11.57 -20.35
N VAL A 126 15.12 -12.72 -19.85
CA VAL A 126 15.13 -13.99 -20.59
C VAL A 126 13.74 -14.25 -21.16
N GLY A 127 13.59 -14.17 -22.49
CA GLY A 127 12.31 -14.38 -23.15
C GLY A 127 12.38 -14.21 -24.65
N GLU A 128 11.42 -14.86 -25.36
CA GLU A 128 11.31 -14.81 -26.82
C GLU A 128 10.28 -13.77 -27.29
N PHE A 129 9.29 -13.48 -26.49
CA PHE A 129 8.22 -12.50 -26.75
C PHE A 129 7.59 -12.06 -25.44
N ALA A 130 6.76 -11.01 -25.48
CA ALA A 130 5.99 -10.59 -24.32
C ALA A 130 4.69 -9.88 -24.71
N MET A 131 3.77 -9.82 -23.76
CA MET A 131 2.74 -8.79 -23.74
C MET A 131 3.30 -7.57 -23.03
N PHE A 132 3.31 -6.42 -23.68
CA PHE A 132 3.66 -5.13 -23.09
C PHE A 132 2.38 -4.38 -22.72
N SER A 133 2.32 -3.90 -21.48
CA SER A 133 1.25 -3.04 -20.97
C SER A 133 1.82 -1.65 -20.67
N ALA A 134 1.64 -0.72 -21.60
CA ALA A 134 2.21 0.63 -21.52
C ALA A 134 1.65 1.44 -20.35
N ASN A 135 0.40 1.21 -19.97
CA ASN A 135 -0.29 1.96 -18.91
C ASN A 135 -0.05 1.39 -17.49
N SER A 136 0.59 0.25 -17.36
CA SER A 136 1.05 -0.22 -16.04
C SER A 136 2.17 0.67 -15.51
N GLY A 137 2.40 0.63 -14.20
CA GLY A 137 3.44 1.42 -13.57
C GLY A 137 3.74 0.98 -12.15
N ILE A 138 4.49 1.80 -11.45
CA ILE A 138 4.85 1.59 -10.05
C ILE A 138 4.56 2.84 -9.23
N VAL A 139 4.22 2.64 -7.97
CA VAL A 139 3.93 3.71 -7.01
C VAL A 139 4.69 3.46 -5.71
N ASP A 140 5.03 4.52 -4.98
CA ASP A 140 5.42 4.41 -3.57
C ASP A 140 4.17 4.12 -2.72
N PRO A 141 3.95 2.87 -2.27
CA PRO A 141 2.73 2.49 -1.57
C PRO A 141 2.62 3.15 -0.19
N PHE A 142 3.77 3.52 0.42
CA PHE A 142 3.81 4.18 1.72
C PHE A 142 3.31 5.62 1.59
N ASN A 143 3.98 6.42 0.77
CA ASN A 143 3.59 7.82 0.60
C ASN A 143 2.21 7.98 -0.06
N TYR A 144 1.81 7.09 -0.96
CA TYR A 144 0.44 7.08 -1.50
C TYR A 144 -0.61 6.90 -0.40
N THR A 145 -0.43 5.92 0.49
CA THR A 145 -1.36 5.68 1.60
C THR A 145 -1.36 6.83 2.61
N ILE A 146 -0.17 7.34 2.97
CA ILE A 146 0.01 8.48 3.88
C ILE A 146 -0.62 9.75 3.27
N ALA A 147 -0.39 10.02 2.01
CA ALA A 147 -0.92 11.19 1.32
C ALA A 147 -2.45 11.23 1.30
N LEU A 148 -3.11 10.09 1.05
CA LEU A 148 -4.55 9.97 1.17
C LEU A 148 -5.04 10.28 2.60
N ALA A 149 -4.34 9.76 3.62
CA ALA A 149 -4.70 9.97 5.00
C ALA A 149 -4.50 11.43 5.45
N GLU A 150 -3.35 12.01 5.12
CA GLU A 150 -3.04 13.40 5.45
C GLU A 150 -3.97 14.39 4.74
N ASN A 151 -4.31 14.15 3.45
CA ASN A 151 -5.27 14.97 2.74
C ASN A 151 -6.69 14.83 3.32
N ALA A 152 -7.13 13.62 3.68
CA ALA A 152 -8.40 13.43 4.38
C ALA A 152 -8.43 14.18 5.73
N HIS A 153 -7.33 14.12 6.49
CA HIS A 153 -7.19 14.85 7.76
C HIS A 153 -7.24 16.37 7.57
N ALA A 154 -6.51 16.90 6.59
CA ALA A 154 -6.52 18.32 6.25
C ALA A 154 -7.92 18.83 5.83
N ASN A 155 -8.77 17.93 5.33
CA ASN A 155 -10.17 18.20 4.97
C ASN A 155 -11.18 17.81 6.09
N GLY A 156 -10.71 17.64 7.33
CA GLY A 156 -11.54 17.49 8.52
C GLY A 156 -11.84 16.06 8.97
N ALA A 157 -11.26 15.03 8.35
CA ALA A 157 -11.36 13.67 8.87
C ALA A 157 -10.47 13.49 10.12
N ALA A 158 -11.03 12.96 11.21
CA ALA A 158 -10.29 12.65 12.42
C ALA A 158 -9.75 11.22 12.38
N TYR A 159 -8.46 11.03 12.69
CA TYR A 159 -7.81 9.73 12.79
C TYR A 159 -7.58 9.35 14.24
N TYR A 160 -8.03 8.15 14.61
CA TYR A 160 -7.88 7.57 15.94
C TYR A 160 -7.03 6.31 15.82
N PHE A 161 -5.72 6.46 16.05
CA PHE A 161 -4.79 5.34 16.08
C PHE A 161 -4.86 4.60 17.40
N ASP A 162 -4.49 3.31 17.39
CA ASP A 162 -4.58 2.46 18.56
C ASP A 162 -6.03 2.29 19.07
N HIS A 163 -7.00 2.29 18.17
CA HIS A 163 -8.42 2.10 18.45
C HIS A 163 -8.95 0.90 17.67
N GLU A 164 -8.68 -0.31 18.19
CA GLU A 164 -9.25 -1.53 17.66
C GLU A 164 -10.74 -1.61 17.99
N VAL A 165 -11.59 -1.80 16.98
CA VAL A 165 -13.02 -2.04 17.21
C VAL A 165 -13.19 -3.49 17.67
N THR A 166 -13.72 -3.67 18.87
CA THR A 166 -13.95 -4.96 19.51
C THR A 166 -15.42 -5.35 19.60
N GLY A 167 -16.31 -4.42 19.27
CA GLY A 167 -17.75 -4.68 19.22
C GLY A 167 -18.48 -3.59 18.44
N ILE A 168 -19.58 -3.98 17.81
CA ILE A 168 -20.52 -3.08 17.13
C ILE A 168 -21.93 -3.47 17.58
N ARG A 169 -22.70 -2.49 18.05
CA ARG A 169 -24.13 -2.65 18.33
C ARG A 169 -24.90 -1.48 17.73
N ARG A 170 -26.18 -1.64 17.56
CA ARG A 170 -27.09 -0.60 17.08
C ARG A 170 -28.15 -0.34 18.14
N ASP A 171 -28.42 0.93 18.45
CA ASP A 171 -29.43 1.31 19.42
C ASP A 171 -30.84 1.38 18.79
N SER A 172 -31.82 1.73 19.61
CA SER A 172 -33.23 1.85 19.20
C SER A 172 -33.49 2.98 18.19
N GLU A 173 -32.60 3.96 18.11
CA GLU A 173 -32.67 5.08 17.16
C GLU A 173 -31.93 4.76 15.84
N GLY A 174 -31.31 3.58 15.75
CA GLY A 174 -30.57 3.13 14.57
C GLY A 174 -29.16 3.67 14.48
N ILE A 175 -28.63 4.22 15.58
CA ILE A 175 -27.24 4.69 15.68
C ILE A 175 -26.33 3.52 16.00
N TYR A 176 -25.24 3.40 15.25
CA TYR A 176 -24.19 2.43 15.54
C TYR A 176 -23.29 2.92 16.67
N ILE A 177 -23.00 2.03 17.59
CA ILE A 177 -22.08 2.23 18.71
C ILE A 177 -20.95 1.26 18.54
N LEU A 178 -19.75 1.80 18.25
CA LEU A 178 -18.52 1.03 18.05
C LEU A 178 -17.73 1.08 19.34
N THR A 179 -17.45 -0.09 19.92
CA THR A 179 -16.68 -0.24 21.16
C THR A 179 -15.21 -0.44 20.82
N THR A 180 -14.33 0.28 21.52
CA THR A 180 -12.88 0.11 21.49
C THR A 180 -12.33 0.04 22.90
N PRO A 181 -11.10 -0.44 23.14
CA PRO A 181 -10.45 -0.40 24.46
C PRO A 181 -10.32 1.02 25.06
N LYS A 182 -10.46 2.05 24.23
CA LYS A 182 -10.30 3.46 24.63
C LYS A 182 -11.60 4.25 24.68
N GLY A 183 -12.74 3.60 24.49
CA GLY A 183 -14.08 4.23 24.55
C GLY A 183 -14.98 3.87 23.40
N GLU A 184 -16.16 4.46 23.37
CA GLU A 184 -17.20 4.22 22.39
C GLU A 184 -17.31 5.37 21.38
N PHE A 185 -17.71 5.01 20.17
CA PHE A 185 -17.95 5.96 19.07
C PHE A 185 -19.38 5.76 18.55
N HIS A 186 -20.17 6.83 18.51
CA HIS A 186 -21.53 6.82 18.01
C HIS A 186 -21.58 7.39 16.60
N THR A 187 -22.23 6.68 15.68
CA THR A 187 -22.30 7.09 14.27
C THR A 187 -23.55 6.58 13.56
N ARG A 188 -24.05 7.34 12.59
CA ARG A 188 -25.14 6.92 11.71
C ARG A 188 -24.71 5.92 10.64
N TRP A 189 -23.45 6.02 10.19
CA TRP A 189 -22.88 5.19 9.13
C TRP A 189 -21.63 4.47 9.59
N VAL A 190 -21.50 3.22 9.19
CA VAL A 190 -20.27 2.43 9.38
C VAL A 190 -19.73 2.06 8.01
N VAL A 191 -18.41 2.13 7.84
CA VAL A 191 -17.72 1.60 6.67
C VAL A 191 -16.70 0.57 7.13
N ASN A 192 -16.98 -0.70 6.83
CA ASN A 192 -16.03 -1.78 7.05
C ASN A 192 -15.01 -1.82 5.91
N SER A 193 -13.80 -1.36 6.16
CA SER A 193 -12.65 -1.50 5.26
C SER A 193 -11.47 -2.16 5.97
N ALA A 194 -11.75 -3.18 6.81
CA ALA A 194 -10.83 -3.78 7.78
C ALA A 194 -9.76 -4.71 7.17
N GLY A 195 -9.75 -4.94 5.87
CA GLY A 195 -8.76 -5.80 5.22
C GLY A 195 -8.83 -7.25 5.71
N LEU A 196 -7.76 -7.76 6.33
CA LEU A 196 -7.75 -9.12 6.90
C LEU A 196 -8.79 -9.33 8.01
N GLY A 197 -9.19 -8.26 8.70
CA GLY A 197 -10.24 -8.30 9.73
C GLY A 197 -11.65 -8.03 9.22
N CYS A 198 -11.88 -7.94 7.90
CA CYS A 198 -13.19 -7.55 7.37
C CYS A 198 -14.31 -8.56 7.69
N GLY A 199 -14.00 -9.85 7.76
CA GLY A 199 -14.95 -10.88 8.17
C GLY A 199 -15.43 -10.65 9.60
N ASN A 200 -14.51 -10.42 10.54
CA ASN A 200 -14.86 -10.17 11.95
C ASN A 200 -15.76 -8.92 12.10
N ILE A 201 -15.48 -7.86 11.35
CA ILE A 201 -16.34 -6.66 11.38
C ILE A 201 -17.70 -6.93 10.73
N SER A 202 -17.74 -7.73 9.66
CA SER A 202 -19.01 -8.17 9.07
C SER A 202 -19.85 -8.94 10.08
N ASP A 203 -19.26 -9.87 10.83
CA ASP A 203 -19.94 -10.63 11.89
C ASP A 203 -20.45 -9.71 13.00
N MET A 204 -19.67 -8.71 13.45
CA MET A 204 -20.09 -7.70 14.42
C MET A 204 -21.27 -6.84 13.91
N LEU A 205 -21.40 -6.67 12.59
CA LEU A 205 -22.55 -6.01 11.95
C LEU A 205 -23.75 -6.93 11.76
N GLY A 206 -23.62 -8.23 12.11
CA GLY A 206 -24.64 -9.26 11.87
C GLY A 206 -24.63 -9.81 10.43
N ILE A 207 -23.69 -9.39 9.59
CA ILE A 207 -23.55 -9.86 8.20
C ILE A 207 -22.59 -11.05 8.21
N CYS A 208 -23.12 -12.23 8.54
CA CYS A 208 -22.33 -13.46 8.67
C CYS A 208 -22.08 -14.16 7.32
N GLY A 209 -21.15 -15.10 7.32
CA GLY A 209 -20.87 -16.02 6.19
C GLY A 209 -19.69 -15.61 5.30
N TYR A 210 -18.99 -14.54 5.60
CA TYR A 210 -17.76 -14.18 4.87
C TYR A 210 -16.53 -14.89 5.43
N LYS A 211 -16.11 -15.98 4.81
CA LYS A 211 -14.87 -16.68 5.15
C LYS A 211 -13.68 -15.98 4.51
N VAL A 212 -12.87 -15.32 5.34
CA VAL A 212 -11.65 -14.63 4.89
C VAL A 212 -10.43 -15.52 5.15
N ILE A 213 -9.61 -15.71 4.12
CA ILE A 213 -8.32 -16.39 4.18
C ILE A 213 -7.20 -15.44 3.76
N GLY A 214 -5.98 -15.67 4.21
CA GLY A 214 -4.81 -14.91 3.81
C GLY A 214 -4.07 -15.55 2.65
N SER A 215 -3.63 -14.76 1.67
CA SER A 215 -2.60 -15.17 0.73
C SER A 215 -1.30 -14.46 1.13
N LYS A 216 -0.40 -15.19 1.79
CA LYS A 216 0.91 -14.67 2.21
C LYS A 216 1.87 -14.72 1.02
N GLY A 217 2.53 -13.61 0.77
CA GLY A 217 3.58 -13.49 -0.23
C GLY A 217 4.87 -12.99 0.37
N ASP A 218 5.97 -13.67 0.11
CA ASP A 218 7.30 -13.34 0.57
C ASP A 218 8.07 -12.61 -0.52
N TYR A 219 8.95 -11.70 -0.10
CA TYR A 219 9.70 -10.82 -1.00
C TYR A 219 11.16 -10.66 -0.57
N ILE A 220 12.05 -10.47 -1.57
CA ILE A 220 13.43 -10.04 -1.38
C ILE A 220 13.59 -8.64 -1.98
N ILE A 221 14.28 -7.75 -1.26
CA ILE A 221 14.65 -6.42 -1.78
C ILE A 221 16.11 -6.39 -2.09
N LEU A 222 16.45 -5.94 -3.31
CA LEU A 222 17.81 -5.70 -3.76
C LEU A 222 18.23 -4.24 -3.58
N ASP A 223 19.54 -4.03 -3.47
CA ASP A 223 20.16 -2.71 -3.39
C ASP A 223 19.87 -1.88 -4.66
N LYS A 224 19.76 -0.55 -4.52
CA LYS A 224 19.55 0.41 -5.61
C LYS A 224 20.55 0.31 -6.76
N ARG A 225 21.75 -0.20 -6.51
CA ARG A 225 22.77 -0.39 -7.55
C ARG A 225 22.33 -1.36 -8.66
N THR A 226 21.30 -2.17 -8.42
CA THR A 226 20.72 -3.09 -9.42
C THR A 226 19.55 -2.46 -10.19
N GLY A 227 18.97 -1.38 -9.69
CA GLY A 227 17.74 -0.82 -10.21
C GLY A 227 17.79 -0.31 -11.64
N HIS A 228 18.96 0.21 -12.07
CA HIS A 228 19.15 0.68 -13.45
C HIS A 228 19.10 -0.46 -14.49
N LEU A 229 19.23 -1.71 -14.04
CA LEU A 229 19.14 -2.91 -14.89
C LEU A 229 17.71 -3.38 -15.14
N LEU A 230 16.74 -2.86 -14.37
CA LEU A 230 15.33 -3.23 -14.44
C LEU A 230 14.44 -1.99 -14.61
N PRO A 231 14.17 -1.53 -15.83
CA PRO A 231 13.43 -0.29 -16.07
C PRO A 231 11.93 -0.39 -15.78
N MET A 232 11.35 -1.60 -15.76
CA MET A 232 9.93 -1.85 -15.52
C MET A 232 9.70 -3.22 -14.89
N PRO A 233 8.50 -3.49 -14.33
CA PRO A 233 8.12 -4.80 -13.82
C PRO A 233 8.13 -5.87 -14.92
N VAL A 234 8.74 -7.02 -14.61
CA VAL A 234 8.83 -8.19 -15.48
C VAL A 234 8.15 -9.37 -14.79
N TYR A 235 7.15 -9.92 -15.44
CA TYR A 235 6.35 -11.03 -14.98
C TYR A 235 6.53 -12.24 -15.92
N PRO A 236 6.49 -13.47 -15.43
CA PRO A 236 6.27 -14.62 -16.31
C PRO A 236 4.82 -14.60 -16.80
N VAL A 237 4.51 -15.42 -17.81
CA VAL A 237 3.14 -15.71 -18.20
C VAL A 237 2.42 -16.37 -17.01
N PRO A 238 1.24 -15.86 -16.60
CA PRO A 238 0.52 -16.42 -15.47
C PRO A 238 -0.02 -17.81 -15.75
N SER A 239 0.03 -18.69 -14.75
CA SER A 239 -0.74 -19.94 -14.77
C SER A 239 -2.20 -19.66 -14.39
N ASN A 240 -3.07 -20.67 -14.52
CA ASN A 240 -4.48 -20.53 -14.15
C ASN A 240 -4.71 -20.21 -12.66
N THR A 241 -3.72 -20.45 -11.81
CA THR A 241 -3.86 -20.33 -10.34
C THR A 241 -2.93 -19.29 -9.72
N TYR A 242 -1.89 -18.83 -10.45
CA TYR A 242 -0.84 -17.98 -9.89
C TYR A 242 -0.16 -17.10 -10.93
N MET A 243 0.10 -15.85 -10.58
CA MET A 243 0.76 -14.85 -11.46
C MET A 243 2.26 -15.08 -11.65
N GLY A 244 2.85 -16.04 -10.96
CA GLY A 244 4.28 -16.32 -10.99
C GLY A 244 5.12 -15.34 -10.16
N ILE A 245 6.36 -15.75 -9.87
CA ILE A 245 7.33 -14.88 -9.21
C ILE A 245 7.85 -13.86 -10.22
N HIS A 246 7.70 -12.60 -9.88
CA HIS A 246 8.10 -11.49 -10.75
C HIS A 246 9.22 -10.64 -10.15
N VAL A 247 9.86 -9.85 -10.99
CA VAL A 247 10.86 -8.84 -10.61
C VAL A 247 10.26 -7.47 -10.89
N THR A 248 10.33 -6.59 -9.89
CA THR A 248 9.69 -5.28 -9.96
C THR A 248 10.67 -4.20 -9.49
N ASN A 249 10.86 -3.17 -10.31
CA ASN A 249 11.55 -1.96 -9.88
C ASN A 249 10.67 -1.17 -8.90
N THR A 250 11.28 -0.33 -8.08
CA THR A 250 10.57 0.60 -7.19
C THR A 250 10.80 2.03 -7.62
N THR A 251 9.92 2.93 -7.18
CA THR A 251 10.04 4.38 -7.46
C THR A 251 11.34 5.00 -6.95
N ASP A 252 12.05 4.29 -6.08
CA ASP A 252 13.29 4.74 -5.46
C ASP A 252 14.53 3.97 -5.94
N GLY A 253 14.35 3.12 -6.95
CA GLY A 253 15.46 2.44 -7.63
C GLY A 253 15.92 1.13 -6.99
N ASN A 254 15.20 0.57 -6.02
CA ASN A 254 15.39 -0.80 -5.59
C ASN A 254 14.72 -1.79 -6.56
N VAL A 255 15.11 -3.06 -6.48
CA VAL A 255 14.41 -4.17 -7.14
C VAL A 255 13.78 -5.06 -6.07
N ILE A 256 12.55 -5.49 -6.30
CA ILE A 256 11.82 -6.44 -5.47
C ILE A 256 11.64 -7.74 -6.26
N ILE A 257 11.95 -8.86 -5.63
CA ILE A 257 11.69 -10.21 -6.14
C ILE A 257 10.53 -10.80 -5.36
N GLY A 258 9.56 -11.39 -6.04
CA GLY A 258 8.37 -11.99 -5.44
C GLY A 258 7.07 -11.29 -5.86
N PRO A 259 5.95 -11.73 -5.30
CA PRO A 259 5.84 -12.72 -4.22
C PRO A 259 5.78 -14.17 -4.70
N ASN A 260 5.92 -15.11 -3.76
CA ASN A 260 5.26 -16.39 -3.82
C ASN A 260 3.80 -16.25 -3.32
N ALA A 261 3.06 -17.36 -3.22
CA ALA A 261 1.70 -17.34 -2.69
C ALA A 261 1.47 -18.59 -1.82
N GLU A 262 1.20 -18.35 -0.54
CA GLU A 262 0.88 -19.38 0.45
C GLU A 262 -0.45 -19.04 1.12
N MET A 263 -1.40 -19.95 1.11
CA MET A 263 -2.69 -19.76 1.80
C MET A 263 -2.51 -19.97 3.29
N VAL A 264 -2.91 -18.98 4.09
CA VAL A 264 -2.74 -18.96 5.55
C VAL A 264 -4.03 -18.56 6.25
N THR A 265 -4.22 -19.08 7.46
CA THR A 265 -5.29 -18.67 8.38
C THR A 265 -4.77 -17.84 9.54
N ASP A 266 -3.47 -17.93 9.85
CA ASP A 266 -2.80 -17.03 10.78
C ASP A 266 -2.33 -15.76 10.06
N PHE A 267 -2.92 -14.63 10.41
CA PHE A 267 -2.60 -13.31 9.84
C PHE A 267 -1.53 -12.55 10.64
N THR A 268 -0.94 -13.18 11.64
CA THR A 268 0.05 -12.53 12.53
C THR A 268 1.49 -12.88 12.16
N TYR A 269 1.72 -13.99 11.47
CA TYR A 269 3.04 -14.46 11.10
C TYR A 269 3.55 -13.86 9.79
N TYR A 270 4.57 -13.02 9.90
CA TYR A 270 5.22 -12.33 8.77
C TYR A 270 6.68 -12.78 8.54
N GLY A 271 7.09 -13.91 9.10
CA GLY A 271 8.42 -14.49 8.87
C GLY A 271 8.60 -14.95 7.41
N VAL A 272 9.82 -14.82 6.89
CA VAL A 272 10.23 -15.31 5.56
C VAL A 272 11.19 -16.46 5.75
N PRO A 273 10.79 -17.72 5.51
CA PRO A 273 11.68 -18.88 5.59
C PRO A 273 12.81 -18.83 4.56
N GLN A 274 13.97 -19.40 4.90
CA GLN A 274 15.12 -19.45 4.00
C GLN A 274 14.79 -20.18 2.68
N GLU A 275 14.03 -21.26 2.77
CA GLU A 275 13.57 -22.04 1.62
C GLU A 275 12.77 -21.20 0.63
N ASN A 276 11.89 -20.30 1.12
CA ASN A 276 11.14 -19.38 0.28
C ASN A 276 12.07 -18.35 -0.38
N MET A 277 13.09 -17.86 0.33
CA MET A 277 14.08 -16.96 -0.27
C MET A 277 14.86 -17.64 -1.40
N ASP A 278 15.28 -18.88 -1.20
CA ASP A 278 16.02 -19.64 -2.23
C ASP A 278 15.11 -19.93 -3.44
N TYR A 279 13.84 -20.28 -3.22
CA TYR A 279 12.84 -20.48 -4.25
C TYR A 279 12.59 -19.19 -5.06
N LEU A 280 12.36 -18.06 -4.38
CA LEU A 280 12.17 -16.75 -5.01
C LEU A 280 13.36 -16.36 -5.87
N ALA A 281 14.56 -16.49 -5.34
CA ALA A 281 15.78 -16.14 -6.04
C ALA A 281 16.01 -16.99 -7.29
N LYS A 282 15.78 -18.31 -7.19
CA LYS A 282 15.91 -19.23 -8.32
C LYS A 282 14.91 -18.90 -9.42
N SER A 283 13.62 -18.85 -9.09
CA SER A 283 12.55 -18.59 -10.06
C SER A 283 12.70 -17.22 -10.75
N ALA A 284 13.12 -16.20 -10.01
CA ALA A 284 13.34 -14.89 -10.58
C ALA A 284 14.61 -14.84 -11.47
N SER A 285 15.64 -15.63 -11.16
CA SER A 285 16.86 -15.72 -11.99
C SER A 285 16.59 -16.34 -13.35
N ASP A 286 15.62 -17.24 -13.46
CA ASP A 286 15.19 -17.81 -14.74
C ASP A 286 14.56 -16.76 -15.67
N LEU A 287 13.97 -15.72 -15.10
CA LEU A 287 13.34 -14.60 -15.81
C LEU A 287 14.29 -13.42 -16.02
N TRP A 288 15.12 -13.10 -15.01
CA TRP A 288 16.04 -11.97 -14.98
C TRP A 288 17.32 -12.32 -14.21
N PRO A 289 18.42 -12.74 -14.91
CA PRO A 289 19.61 -13.32 -14.28
C PRO A 289 20.52 -12.34 -13.53
N CYS A 290 20.14 -11.05 -13.43
CA CYS A 290 20.93 -10.03 -12.74
C CYS A 290 20.81 -10.09 -11.19
N ILE A 291 20.46 -11.25 -10.62
CA ILE A 291 20.21 -11.43 -9.19
C ILE A 291 21.44 -12.02 -8.51
N HIS A 292 21.98 -11.30 -7.52
CA HIS A 292 23.13 -11.78 -6.73
C HIS A 292 22.88 -11.61 -5.24
N LYS A 293 23.23 -12.62 -4.42
CA LYS A 293 23.07 -12.57 -2.93
C LYS A 293 23.75 -11.35 -2.29
N LYS A 294 24.84 -10.85 -2.84
CA LYS A 294 25.55 -9.64 -2.36
C LYS A 294 24.70 -8.35 -2.45
N ASP A 295 23.60 -8.39 -3.23
CA ASP A 295 22.72 -7.26 -3.46
C ASP A 295 21.46 -7.32 -2.56
N TYR A 296 21.25 -8.41 -1.82
CA TYR A 296 20.14 -8.52 -0.89
C TYR A 296 20.35 -7.56 0.28
N ILE A 297 19.36 -6.72 0.53
CA ILE A 297 19.39 -5.77 1.66
C ILE A 297 18.31 -6.08 2.69
N ARG A 298 17.20 -6.73 2.27
CA ARG A 298 16.08 -7.04 3.15
C ARG A 298 15.18 -8.12 2.54
N ASN A 299 14.43 -8.80 3.39
CA ASN A 299 13.22 -9.54 3.03
C ASN A 299 12.00 -8.99 3.81
N TYR A 300 10.81 -9.28 3.33
CA TYR A 300 9.56 -9.03 4.04
C TYR A 300 8.45 -9.91 3.46
N SER A 301 7.35 -10.02 4.19
CA SER A 301 6.13 -10.65 3.68
C SER A 301 4.93 -9.74 3.81
N GLY A 302 3.93 -9.95 2.96
CA GLY A 302 2.61 -9.34 3.04
C GLY A 302 1.52 -10.40 2.99
N ILE A 303 0.37 -10.13 3.59
CA ILE A 303 -0.78 -11.03 3.56
C ILE A 303 -1.94 -10.30 2.89
N LEU A 304 -2.46 -10.87 1.80
CA LEU A 304 -3.62 -10.36 1.07
C LEU A 304 -4.89 -11.02 1.61
N PRO A 305 -5.95 -10.27 1.94
CA PRO A 305 -7.24 -10.84 2.32
C PRO A 305 -7.97 -11.34 1.08
N LYS A 306 -8.23 -12.62 1.02
CA LYS A 306 -9.13 -13.23 0.04
C LYS A 306 -10.38 -13.70 0.76
N TRP A 307 -11.54 -13.48 0.18
CA TRP A 307 -12.73 -14.14 0.68
C TRP A 307 -13.11 -15.27 -0.27
N VAL A 308 -13.57 -16.35 0.30
CA VAL A 308 -13.93 -17.57 -0.43
C VAL A 308 -15.35 -17.96 -0.11
N ASP A 309 -15.99 -18.62 -1.07
CA ASP A 309 -17.29 -19.26 -0.87
C ASP A 309 -17.18 -20.55 -0.04
N GLU A 310 -18.27 -21.28 0.06
CA GLU A 310 -18.36 -22.53 0.82
C GLU A 310 -17.47 -23.62 0.23
N GLU A 311 -17.28 -23.62 -1.09
CA GLU A 311 -16.41 -24.54 -1.84
C GLU A 311 -14.92 -24.15 -1.78
N GLY A 312 -14.60 -22.99 -1.21
CA GLY A 312 -13.22 -22.48 -1.09
C GLY A 312 -12.73 -21.73 -2.33
N VAL A 313 -13.62 -21.38 -3.25
CA VAL A 313 -13.29 -20.61 -4.46
C VAL A 313 -13.14 -19.13 -4.11
N ILE A 314 -12.04 -18.53 -4.57
CA ILE A 314 -11.76 -17.11 -4.36
C ILE A 314 -12.74 -16.27 -5.19
N GLN A 315 -13.38 -15.32 -4.52
CA GLN A 315 -14.41 -14.46 -5.09
C GLN A 315 -13.86 -13.08 -5.48
N ASP A 316 -14.67 -12.33 -6.26
CA ASP A 316 -14.42 -10.92 -6.58
C ASP A 316 -14.53 -10.00 -5.35
N PHE A 317 -14.22 -8.73 -5.49
CA PHE A 317 -14.50 -7.72 -4.46
C PHE A 317 -15.98 -7.70 -4.11
N LYS A 318 -16.28 -7.70 -2.81
CA LYS A 318 -17.63 -7.51 -2.32
C LYS A 318 -17.73 -6.14 -1.67
N ILE A 319 -18.57 -5.29 -2.22
CA ILE A 319 -18.86 -3.95 -1.69
C ILE A 319 -20.37 -3.79 -1.69
N GLU A 320 -20.98 -3.78 -0.51
CA GLU A 320 -22.44 -3.86 -0.38
C GLU A 320 -22.97 -3.12 0.83
N ILE A 321 -24.27 -2.88 0.84
CA ILE A 321 -25.08 -2.53 2.01
C ILE A 321 -26.19 -3.57 2.13
N ARG A 322 -26.28 -4.21 3.28
CA ARG A 322 -27.36 -5.15 3.63
C ARG A 322 -28.41 -4.41 4.46
N ASP A 323 -29.32 -3.71 3.78
CA ASP A 323 -30.37 -2.90 4.44
C ASP A 323 -31.30 -3.74 5.32
N ASP A 324 -31.42 -5.03 5.03
CA ASP A 324 -32.18 -6.03 5.78
C ASP A 324 -31.52 -6.40 7.13
N ILE A 325 -30.20 -6.26 7.26
CA ILE A 325 -29.43 -6.67 8.45
C ILE A 325 -28.75 -5.46 9.11
N ALA A 326 -27.97 -4.73 8.33
CA ALA A 326 -27.14 -3.63 8.78
C ALA A 326 -27.31 -2.39 7.88
N PRO A 327 -28.49 -1.74 7.92
CA PRO A 327 -28.74 -0.54 7.14
C PRO A 327 -27.74 0.57 7.48
N ARG A 328 -27.26 1.30 6.46
CA ARG A 328 -26.20 2.30 6.58
C ARG A 328 -24.83 1.75 7.01
N ALA A 329 -24.58 0.46 6.79
CA ALA A 329 -23.25 -0.12 6.92
C ALA A 329 -22.72 -0.54 5.53
N ILE A 330 -21.69 0.15 5.03
CA ILE A 330 -21.01 -0.22 3.80
C ILE A 330 -19.97 -1.28 4.15
N ASN A 331 -20.14 -2.48 3.61
CA ASN A 331 -19.30 -3.63 3.92
C ASN A 331 -18.37 -3.95 2.75
N LEU A 332 -17.05 -3.80 2.94
CA LEU A 332 -16.04 -4.14 1.95
C LEU A 332 -15.34 -5.44 2.37
N VAL A 333 -15.48 -6.50 1.57
CA VAL A 333 -14.90 -7.81 1.85
C VAL A 333 -14.01 -8.25 0.69
N GLY A 334 -12.88 -8.91 0.99
CA GLY A 334 -11.99 -9.47 0.00
C GLY A 334 -11.25 -8.45 -0.87
N ILE A 335 -11.11 -7.20 -0.39
CA ILE A 335 -10.36 -6.19 -1.15
C ILE A 335 -8.86 -6.52 -1.09
N GLU A 336 -8.39 -7.28 -2.05
CA GLU A 336 -6.98 -7.67 -2.26
C GLU A 336 -6.33 -6.90 -3.43
N SER A 337 -5.44 -7.52 -4.21
CA SER A 337 -5.03 -6.98 -5.51
C SER A 337 -6.24 -6.99 -6.48
N PRO A 338 -6.51 -5.89 -7.19
CA PRO A 338 -5.73 -4.67 -7.37
C PRO A 338 -6.09 -3.50 -6.44
N GLY A 339 -6.46 -3.73 -5.20
CA GLY A 339 -6.98 -2.72 -4.28
C GLY A 339 -6.08 -1.50 -4.05
N LEU A 340 -4.76 -1.59 -4.30
CA LEU A 340 -3.86 -0.43 -4.28
C LEU A 340 -4.19 0.51 -5.46
N THR A 341 -4.24 -0.02 -6.68
CA THR A 341 -4.61 0.72 -7.89
C THR A 341 -6.04 1.24 -7.81
N ALA A 342 -6.96 0.41 -7.35
CA ALA A 342 -8.39 0.67 -7.32
C ALA A 342 -8.87 1.48 -6.10
N ALA A 343 -7.98 1.96 -5.21
CA ALA A 343 -8.38 2.51 -3.91
C ALA A 343 -9.37 3.68 -4.01
N VAL A 344 -9.13 4.64 -4.91
CA VAL A 344 -10.02 5.80 -5.09
C VAL A 344 -11.33 5.43 -5.82
N PRO A 345 -11.34 4.63 -6.91
CA PRO A 345 -12.58 4.10 -7.48
C PRO A 345 -13.43 3.29 -6.49
N ILE A 346 -12.81 2.45 -5.65
CA ILE A 346 -13.50 1.75 -4.56
C ILE A 346 -14.18 2.75 -3.62
N ALA A 347 -13.47 3.83 -3.27
CA ALA A 347 -14.01 4.87 -2.40
C ALA A 347 -15.23 5.56 -3.04
N ARG A 348 -15.15 5.95 -4.31
CA ARG A 348 -16.25 6.56 -5.07
C ARG A 348 -17.45 5.60 -5.19
N TYR A 349 -17.20 4.33 -5.46
CA TYR A 349 -18.25 3.31 -5.50
C TYR A 349 -18.92 3.13 -4.14
N ALA A 350 -18.17 3.12 -3.04
CA ALA A 350 -18.74 3.08 -1.69
C ALA A 350 -19.61 4.31 -1.39
N ILE A 351 -19.22 5.48 -1.85
CA ILE A 351 -19.98 6.73 -1.70
C ILE A 351 -21.27 6.70 -2.55
N SER A 352 -21.22 6.18 -3.78
CA SER A 352 -22.43 6.07 -4.62
C SER A 352 -23.50 5.22 -3.94
N LEU A 353 -23.12 4.14 -3.25
CA LEU A 353 -24.07 3.36 -2.44
C LEU A 353 -24.69 4.16 -1.27
N MET A 354 -23.96 5.11 -0.74
CA MET A 354 -24.46 6.02 0.30
C MET A 354 -25.41 7.06 -0.30
N GLU A 355 -25.09 7.61 -1.48
CA GLU A 355 -25.92 8.59 -2.20
C GLU A 355 -27.26 8.03 -2.66
N GLU A 356 -27.36 6.73 -2.90
CA GLU A 356 -28.64 6.05 -3.16
C GLU A 356 -29.61 6.11 -1.97
N ARG A 357 -29.11 6.35 -0.75
CA ARG A 357 -29.88 6.30 0.50
C ARG A 357 -30.05 7.65 1.18
N GLU A 358 -29.12 8.55 0.99
CA GLU A 358 -29.23 9.92 1.51
C GLU A 358 -28.51 10.92 0.62
N LYS A 359 -29.06 12.12 0.53
CA LYS A 359 -28.45 13.22 -0.21
C LYS A 359 -27.24 13.75 0.54
N LEU A 360 -26.05 13.64 -0.07
CA LEU A 360 -24.83 14.22 0.46
C LEU A 360 -24.68 15.69 0.03
N THR A 361 -24.33 16.55 0.98
CA THR A 361 -24.11 17.97 0.71
C THR A 361 -22.63 18.20 0.40
N PRO A 362 -22.25 18.71 -0.78
CA PRO A 362 -20.86 19.01 -1.11
C PRO A 362 -20.20 19.97 -0.11
N ASN A 363 -18.92 19.74 0.14
CA ASN A 363 -18.06 20.59 0.96
C ASN A 363 -17.31 21.58 0.06
N PRO A 364 -17.68 22.86 -0.01
CA PRO A 364 -17.01 23.86 -0.87
C PRO A 364 -15.59 24.18 -0.40
N GLY A 365 -15.25 23.82 0.84
CA GLY A 365 -13.91 23.99 1.42
C GLY A 365 -12.96 22.81 1.15
N PHE A 366 -13.40 21.79 0.41
CA PHE A 366 -12.51 20.65 0.12
C PHE A 366 -11.32 21.09 -0.73
N ASN A 367 -10.10 20.80 -0.22
CA ASN A 367 -8.84 21.00 -0.95
C ASN A 367 -8.28 19.66 -1.41
N PRO A 368 -8.22 19.36 -2.72
CA PRO A 368 -7.67 18.13 -3.24
C PRO A 368 -6.15 18.04 -3.10
N VAL A 369 -5.46 19.15 -2.91
CA VAL A 369 -4.00 19.23 -2.96
C VAL A 369 -3.38 18.98 -1.59
N ARG A 370 -2.34 18.14 -1.57
CA ARG A 370 -1.43 17.97 -0.45
C ARG A 370 -0.01 18.20 -0.91
N LYS A 371 0.81 18.83 -0.07
CA LYS A 371 2.26 18.89 -0.26
C LYS A 371 2.95 17.87 0.64
N GLY A 372 3.80 17.04 0.05
CA GLY A 372 4.63 16.07 0.76
C GLY A 372 5.85 16.72 1.44
N ILE A 373 6.60 15.90 2.16
CA ILE A 373 7.91 16.32 2.67
C ILE A 373 8.85 16.49 1.48
N PRO A 374 9.52 17.67 1.33
CA PRO A 374 10.48 17.89 0.26
C PRO A 374 11.58 16.82 0.27
N ARG A 375 11.91 16.28 -0.90
CA ARG A 375 12.93 15.24 -1.04
C ARG A 375 14.26 15.85 -1.43
N PHE A 376 15.03 16.25 -0.43
CA PHE A 376 16.29 16.98 -0.62
C PHE A 376 17.28 16.26 -1.54
N ALA A 377 17.37 14.94 -1.45
CA ALA A 377 18.28 14.14 -2.27
C ALA A 377 17.98 14.15 -3.78
N GLU A 378 16.78 14.56 -4.18
CA GLU A 378 16.30 14.58 -5.58
C GLU A 378 16.39 15.98 -6.21
N MET A 379 16.71 16.99 -5.41
CA MET A 379 16.85 18.37 -5.85
C MET A 379 18.16 18.61 -6.59
N THR A 380 18.18 19.61 -7.46
CA THR A 380 19.43 20.14 -8.06
C THR A 380 20.30 20.76 -6.98
N LYS A 381 21.59 20.96 -7.29
CA LYS A 381 22.51 21.61 -6.33
C LYS A 381 22.06 23.00 -5.94
N GLU A 382 21.53 23.76 -6.89
CA GLU A 382 21.04 25.12 -6.69
C GLU A 382 19.83 25.14 -5.75
N GLU A 383 18.89 24.20 -5.94
CA GLU A 383 17.74 24.02 -5.04
C GLU A 383 18.17 23.60 -3.64
N GLN A 384 19.13 22.66 -3.56
CA GLN A 384 19.69 22.22 -2.26
C GLN A 384 20.34 23.37 -1.51
N GLU A 385 21.15 24.20 -2.17
CA GLU A 385 21.75 25.38 -1.57
C GLU A 385 20.71 26.38 -1.11
N GLN A 386 19.65 26.61 -1.88
CA GLN A 386 18.55 27.47 -1.51
C GLN A 386 17.82 26.95 -0.26
N MET A 387 17.52 25.66 -0.23
CA MET A 387 16.88 25.03 0.94
C MET A 387 17.74 25.13 2.20
N ILE A 388 19.05 24.93 2.11
CA ILE A 388 19.98 25.07 3.23
C ILE A 388 20.02 26.52 3.75
N ARG A 389 20.00 27.51 2.84
CA ARG A 389 19.96 28.94 3.26
C ARG A 389 18.65 29.28 4.00
N GLN A 390 17.54 28.69 3.60
CA GLN A 390 16.23 28.89 4.25
C GLN A 390 16.12 28.17 5.58
N ASN A 391 16.64 26.93 5.64
CA ASN A 391 16.64 26.10 6.82
C ASN A 391 17.93 25.26 6.90
N PRO A 392 18.88 25.61 7.80
CA PRO A 392 20.18 24.93 7.95
C PRO A 392 20.08 23.43 8.23
N ASP A 393 18.95 22.93 8.75
CA ASP A 393 18.73 21.50 9.01
C ASP A 393 18.72 20.66 7.73
N TYR A 394 18.48 21.24 6.55
CA TYR A 394 18.69 20.58 5.26
C TYR A 394 20.18 20.30 4.96
N GLY A 395 21.10 21.02 5.60
CA GLY A 395 22.55 20.75 5.51
C GLY A 395 23.04 19.58 6.36
N GLN A 396 22.19 19.01 7.22
CA GLN A 396 22.54 17.93 8.14
C GLN A 396 21.98 16.58 7.68
N VAL A 397 22.81 15.75 7.03
CA VAL A 397 22.40 14.41 6.57
C VAL A 397 22.38 13.42 7.74
N ILE A 398 21.18 12.93 8.08
CA ILE A 398 20.95 11.93 9.13
C ILE A 398 21.05 10.51 8.58
N CYS A 399 20.32 10.20 7.48
CA CYS A 399 20.42 8.90 6.82
C CYS A 399 21.35 8.98 5.60
N ARG A 400 22.56 8.42 5.72
CA ARG A 400 23.57 8.49 4.65
C ARG A 400 23.21 7.67 3.40
N CYS A 401 22.56 6.50 3.57
CA CYS A 401 22.21 5.63 2.45
C CYS A 401 21.17 6.26 1.53
N GLU A 402 20.17 6.91 2.11
CA GLU A 402 19.06 7.56 1.40
C GLU A 402 19.23 9.08 1.31
N LYS A 403 20.31 9.63 1.89
CA LYS A 403 20.64 11.07 1.95
C LYS A 403 19.51 11.93 2.55
N VAL A 404 18.80 11.37 3.55
CA VAL A 404 17.73 12.09 4.24
C VAL A 404 18.31 13.02 5.28
N THR A 405 17.85 14.26 5.29
CA THR A 405 18.33 15.35 6.13
C THR A 405 17.60 15.42 7.47
N ARG A 406 18.12 16.24 8.40
CA ARG A 406 17.49 16.55 9.68
C ARG A 406 16.12 17.21 9.47
N ALA A 407 16.03 18.16 8.54
CA ALA A 407 14.77 18.85 8.23
C ALA A 407 13.65 17.89 7.79
N GLU A 408 13.97 16.91 6.92
CA GLU A 408 13.01 15.89 6.48
C GLU A 408 12.55 14.99 7.64
N ILE A 409 13.47 14.61 8.53
CA ILE A 409 13.14 13.81 9.73
C ILE A 409 12.23 14.61 10.68
N LEU A 410 12.54 15.88 10.94
CA LEU A 410 11.70 16.76 11.78
C LEU A 410 10.30 16.93 11.17
N ALA A 411 10.20 17.15 9.86
CA ALA A 411 8.91 17.24 9.18
C ALA A 411 8.09 15.94 9.32
N ALA A 412 8.75 14.78 9.35
CA ALA A 412 8.09 13.50 9.56
C ALA A 412 7.69 13.26 11.04
N ILE A 413 8.48 13.74 12.01
CA ILE A 413 8.13 13.67 13.43
C ILE A 413 6.91 14.56 13.72
N HIS A 414 6.88 15.77 13.18
CA HIS A 414 5.77 16.71 13.33
C HIS A 414 4.66 16.54 12.29
N ASN A 415 4.45 15.30 11.80
CA ASN A 415 3.43 15.03 10.80
C ASN A 415 2.00 15.35 11.31
N PRO A 416 1.08 15.71 10.40
CA PRO A 416 -0.26 16.16 10.79
C PRO A 416 -1.13 15.06 11.44
N LEU A 417 -0.75 13.78 11.28
CA LEU A 417 -1.47 12.65 11.89
C LEU A 417 -1.02 12.34 13.32
N GLY A 418 0.01 13.00 13.84
CA GLY A 418 0.53 12.82 15.20
C GLY A 418 1.22 11.48 15.44
N VAL A 419 1.81 10.89 14.40
CA VAL A 419 2.51 9.60 14.49
C VAL A 419 3.94 9.79 14.99
N ASP A 420 4.35 8.99 15.97
CA ASP A 420 5.57 9.14 16.74
C ASP A 420 6.49 7.91 16.76
N THR A 421 6.31 7.00 15.82
CA THR A 421 7.06 5.74 15.73
C THR A 421 8.21 5.82 14.73
N MET A 422 9.23 4.98 14.92
CA MET A 422 10.35 4.86 13.98
C MET A 422 9.89 4.51 12.56
N ALA A 423 8.91 3.61 12.44
CA ALA A 423 8.35 3.23 11.14
C ALA A 423 7.51 4.35 10.52
N GLY A 424 6.86 5.19 11.33
CA GLY A 424 6.16 6.38 10.88
C GLY A 424 7.11 7.38 10.19
N VAL A 425 8.25 7.65 10.80
CA VAL A 425 9.32 8.46 10.20
C VAL A 425 9.90 7.78 8.96
N LYS A 426 10.20 6.47 9.04
CA LYS A 426 10.74 5.66 7.96
C LYS A 426 9.88 5.72 6.69
N TYR A 427 8.56 5.55 6.82
CA TYR A 427 7.65 5.49 5.67
C TYR A 427 7.42 6.86 5.02
N ARG A 428 7.57 7.95 5.77
CA ARG A 428 7.46 9.31 5.26
C ARG A 428 8.72 9.82 4.57
N THR A 429 9.91 9.36 5.02
CA THR A 429 11.20 9.92 4.60
C THR A 429 12.10 8.95 3.83
N ARG A 430 11.80 7.65 3.84
CA ARG A 430 12.69 6.56 3.40
C ARG A 430 13.95 6.37 4.26
N SER A 431 14.14 7.12 5.34
CA SER A 431 15.21 6.80 6.29
C SER A 431 15.10 5.34 6.76
N MET A 432 16.23 4.69 7.05
CA MET A 432 16.30 3.26 7.43
C MET A 432 15.87 2.26 6.32
N MET A 433 15.70 2.69 5.06
CA MET A 433 15.35 1.79 3.94
C MET A 433 16.52 1.49 3.01
N GLY A 434 17.64 2.19 3.15
CA GLY A 434 18.82 1.97 2.33
C GLY A 434 19.64 0.76 2.79
N ARG A 435 20.80 0.55 2.15
CA ARG A 435 21.66 -0.63 2.29
C ARG A 435 21.95 -1.07 3.74
N CYS A 436 22.12 -0.14 4.68
CA CYS A 436 22.44 -0.46 6.07
C CYS A 436 21.20 -0.77 6.92
N GLN A 437 19.97 -0.62 6.40
CA GLN A 437 18.70 -0.91 7.07
C GLN A 437 18.57 -0.29 8.48
N GLY A 438 19.04 0.96 8.62
CA GLY A 438 18.97 1.70 9.89
C GLY A 438 20.24 1.60 10.74
N GLY A 439 21.21 0.75 10.42
CA GLY A 439 22.41 0.54 11.23
C GLY A 439 23.21 1.80 11.55
N TYR A 440 23.04 2.88 10.77
CA TYR A 440 23.68 4.17 11.06
C TYR A 440 22.71 5.22 11.64
N CYS A 441 21.50 5.33 11.09
CA CYS A 441 20.61 6.46 11.37
C CYS A 441 19.58 6.18 12.48
N GLN A 442 19.30 4.92 12.81
CA GLN A 442 18.22 4.54 13.71
C GLN A 442 18.33 5.21 15.10
N MET A 443 19.51 5.16 15.72
CA MET A 443 19.72 5.79 17.05
C MET A 443 19.56 7.30 17.00
N ARG A 444 20.04 7.95 15.94
CA ARG A 444 19.90 9.40 15.76
C ARG A 444 18.45 9.82 15.61
N ILE A 445 17.66 9.03 14.86
CA ILE A 445 16.23 9.28 14.67
C ILE A 445 15.46 9.06 15.99
N ALA A 446 15.81 8.01 16.76
CA ALA A 446 15.22 7.76 18.07
C ALA A 446 15.49 8.94 19.04
N GLN A 447 16.73 9.46 19.05
CA GLN A 447 17.08 10.64 19.86
C GLN A 447 16.28 11.88 19.41
N MET A 448 16.11 12.09 18.09
CA MET A 448 15.31 13.20 17.59
C MET A 448 13.83 13.07 17.99
N ILE A 449 13.26 11.86 18.01
CA ILE A 449 11.89 11.64 18.51
C ILE A 449 11.82 11.94 20.02
N GLU A 450 12.81 11.50 20.81
CA GLU A 450 12.92 11.80 22.25
C GLU A 450 12.94 13.31 22.49
N ASP A 451 13.84 14.03 21.81
CA ASP A 451 14.03 15.46 21.97
C ASP A 451 12.83 16.30 21.53
N GLU A 452 12.26 15.99 20.35
CA GLU A 452 11.19 16.79 19.75
C GLU A 452 9.80 16.55 20.38
N LEU A 453 9.57 15.35 20.94
CA LEU A 453 8.29 14.99 21.54
C LEU A 453 8.35 14.86 23.07
N GLU A 454 9.47 15.23 23.69
CA GLU A 454 9.70 15.16 25.14
C GLU A 454 9.40 13.77 25.73
N LYS A 455 9.73 12.71 24.96
CA LYS A 455 9.52 11.31 25.32
C LYS A 455 10.78 10.71 25.92
N ARG A 456 10.62 9.74 26.83
CA ARG A 456 11.75 8.92 27.22
C ARG A 456 12.10 7.95 26.10
N VAL A 457 13.38 7.64 25.93
CA VAL A 457 13.85 6.69 24.91
C VAL A 457 13.16 5.32 24.98
N THR A 458 12.76 4.89 26.19
CA THR A 458 12.00 3.67 26.45
C THR A 458 10.55 3.70 25.92
N GLU A 459 10.04 4.87 25.58
CA GLU A 459 8.70 5.07 25.00
C GLU A 459 8.74 5.08 23.48
N VAL A 460 9.93 5.17 22.88
CA VAL A 460 10.10 5.11 21.42
C VAL A 460 9.85 3.70 20.94
N ARG A 461 8.86 3.53 20.05
CA ARG A 461 8.45 2.26 19.48
C ARG A 461 8.87 2.17 18.02
N TYR A 462 9.17 0.94 17.57
CA TYR A 462 9.48 0.76 16.14
C TYR A 462 8.22 0.92 15.28
N ALA A 463 7.17 0.13 15.50
CA ALA A 463 5.93 0.16 14.72
C ALA A 463 4.67 -0.24 15.50
N ARG A 464 4.76 -1.24 16.39
CA ARG A 464 3.64 -1.81 17.15
C ARG A 464 3.72 -1.40 18.61
N LYS A 465 2.64 -1.59 19.36
CA LYS A 465 2.57 -1.27 20.80
C LYS A 465 3.66 -1.94 21.62
N ASP A 466 3.97 -3.17 21.28
CA ASP A 466 4.93 -4.06 21.94
C ASP A 466 6.33 -4.04 21.30
N SER A 467 6.56 -3.16 20.31
CA SER A 467 7.85 -3.04 19.62
C SER A 467 8.74 -1.95 20.20
N GLN A 468 8.95 -1.96 21.50
CA GLN A 468 9.88 -1.07 22.20
C GLN A 468 11.30 -1.24 21.65
N MET A 469 11.96 -0.11 21.40
CA MET A 469 13.31 -0.12 20.86
C MET A 469 14.36 -0.24 21.97
N PHE A 470 14.06 0.30 23.15
CA PHE A 470 14.98 0.40 24.27
C PHE A 470 14.24 0.08 25.58
N PHE A 471 14.93 -0.59 26.51
CA PHE A 471 14.38 -0.95 27.82
C PHE A 471 14.95 -0.06 28.95
N GLY A 472 15.92 0.79 28.67
CA GLY A 472 16.56 1.71 29.58
C GLY A 472 17.90 2.21 29.04
N ARG A 473 18.56 3.09 29.81
CA ARG A 473 19.94 3.53 29.55
C ARG A 473 20.90 2.66 30.38
N VAL A 474 22.03 2.25 29.80
CA VAL A 474 23.03 1.38 30.46
C VAL A 474 23.62 2.01 31.74
N ARG A 475 23.49 3.32 31.92
CA ARG A 475 24.03 4.08 33.04
C ARG A 475 22.98 4.96 33.74
N GLU A 476 21.73 4.54 33.76
CA GLU A 476 20.77 5.16 34.67
C GLU A 476 21.10 4.70 36.08
N GLU A 477 21.44 5.65 36.95
CA GLU A 477 21.49 5.38 38.38
C GLU A 477 20.09 5.02 38.87
N ALA A 478 19.98 3.95 39.64
CA ALA A 478 18.74 3.36 40.14
C ALA A 478 17.99 4.32 41.06
#